data_a417fd65f6700b0d20dd29837420e5e5
#
_entry.id   a417fd65f6700b0d20dd29837420e5e5
#
_cell.length_a   1.000
_cell.length_b   1.000
_cell.length_c   1.000
_cell.angle_alpha   90.00
_cell.angle_beta   90.00
_cell.angle_gamma   90.00
#
_symmetry.space_group_name_H-M   'P 1'
#
loop_
_entity.id
_entity.type
_entity.pdbx_description
1 polymer ?
#
loop_
_entity_poly.entity_id
_entity_poly.type
_entity_poly.pdbx_seq_one_letter_code
_entity_poly.pdbx_strand_id
1 'polypeptide(L)'
;MKNFRTVLLLLLTLATAHAAKTDTPESIYKTTYNGKAYIFIEGGVEFSVFADGQFDFVYLGPQHNTMLSFNTPSVFVSFNAGHDYQAYLQYDDYGAILQIEDVPVYYDVYGRIIQAGEVEISYINRVISRVGGLQIYYNRYGDYDYCVGFINPYNRFYTYRPWHSNYLRPMYTNCIVWDIPYRRYYTPIRYSYYDHLRYYNNSV
;
A
#
# COMPACT_ATOMS: atom_id res chain seq x y z
N MET A 1 -47.64 -12.18 -71.99
CA MET A 1 -47.15 -12.98 -70.90
C MET A 1 -45.94 -12.20 -70.33
N LYS A 2 -46.18 -11.48 -69.23
CA LYS A 2 -45.25 -10.51 -68.72
C LYS A 2 -44.44 -11.13 -67.58
N ASN A 3 -43.11 -11.13 -67.69
CA ASN A 3 -42.21 -11.62 -66.68
C ASN A 3 -42.09 -10.59 -65.57
N PHE A 4 -42.62 -10.92 -64.42
CA PHE A 4 -42.47 -10.10 -63.19
C PHE A 4 -41.17 -10.53 -62.49
N ARG A 5 -40.10 -9.80 -62.76
CA ARG A 5 -38.86 -9.97 -62.02
C ARG A 5 -38.97 -9.24 -60.73
N THR A 6 -39.26 -9.94 -59.68
CA THR A 6 -39.19 -9.45 -58.32
C THR A 6 -37.74 -9.18 -57.97
N VAL A 7 -37.34 -7.92 -57.97
CA VAL A 7 -36.06 -7.48 -57.43
C VAL A 7 -36.21 -7.47 -55.94
N LEU A 8 -35.69 -8.52 -55.29
CA LEU A 8 -35.54 -8.57 -53.83
C LEU A 8 -34.37 -7.65 -53.48
N LEU A 9 -34.70 -6.43 -53.07
CA LEU A 9 -33.74 -5.48 -52.51
C LEU A 9 -33.35 -5.97 -51.12
N LEU A 10 -32.25 -6.69 -51.03
CA LEU A 10 -31.66 -7.05 -49.73
C LEU A 10 -31.05 -5.77 -49.13
N LEU A 11 -31.82 -5.09 -48.29
CA LEU A 11 -31.32 -4.02 -47.45
C LEU A 11 -30.40 -4.65 -46.41
N LEU A 12 -29.11 -4.70 -46.74
CA LEU A 12 -28.05 -5.02 -45.80
C LEU A 12 -27.90 -3.80 -44.90
N THR A 13 -28.68 -3.73 -43.83
CA THR A 13 -28.44 -2.78 -42.75
C THR A 13 -27.13 -3.19 -42.08
N LEU A 14 -26.04 -2.52 -42.43
CA LEU A 14 -24.83 -2.53 -41.64
C LEU A 14 -25.23 -1.92 -40.29
N ALA A 15 -25.55 -2.78 -39.32
CA ALA A 15 -25.54 -2.42 -37.94
C ALA A 15 -24.07 -2.17 -37.59
N THR A 16 -23.64 -0.92 -37.72
CA THR A 16 -22.43 -0.45 -37.08
C THR A 16 -22.69 -0.59 -35.56
N ALA A 17 -22.26 -1.71 -35.02
CA ALA A 17 -22.14 -1.81 -33.58
C ALA A 17 -21.10 -0.75 -33.15
N HIS A 18 -21.61 0.44 -32.89
CA HIS A 18 -20.85 1.36 -32.03
C HIS A 18 -20.75 0.63 -30.70
N ALA A 19 -19.60 -0.02 -30.49
CA ALA A 19 -19.18 -0.35 -29.14
C ALA A 19 -19.22 1.00 -28.41
N ALA A 20 -20.33 1.25 -27.73
CA ALA A 20 -20.38 2.28 -26.71
C ALA A 20 -19.23 1.88 -25.78
N LYS A 21 -18.13 2.61 -25.91
CA LYS A 21 -17.14 2.68 -24.87
C LYS A 21 -17.97 3.08 -23.66
N THR A 22 -18.35 2.11 -22.85
CA THR A 22 -18.82 2.39 -21.52
C THR A 22 -17.61 3.02 -20.85
N ASP A 23 -17.50 4.33 -20.99
CA ASP A 23 -16.84 5.14 -20.00
C ASP A 23 -17.64 4.86 -18.71
N THR A 24 -17.32 3.72 -18.07
CA THR A 24 -17.47 3.64 -16.64
C THR A 24 -16.80 4.92 -16.19
N PRO A 25 -17.52 5.84 -15.52
CA PRO A 25 -16.83 6.94 -14.90
C PRO A 25 -15.83 6.24 -13.98
N GLU A 26 -14.60 6.16 -14.44
CA GLU A 26 -13.46 5.98 -13.57
C GLU A 26 -13.58 7.21 -12.69
N SER A 27 -14.40 7.05 -11.64
CA SER A 27 -14.55 8.08 -10.66
C SER A 27 -13.13 8.29 -10.21
N ILE A 28 -12.56 9.39 -10.69
CA ILE A 28 -11.32 9.93 -10.21
C ILE A 28 -11.60 10.16 -8.76
N TYR A 29 -11.45 9.10 -7.95
CA TYR A 29 -11.43 9.23 -6.52
C TYR A 29 -10.22 10.09 -6.27
N LYS A 30 -10.46 11.37 -6.12
CA LYS A 30 -9.45 12.34 -5.75
C LYS A 30 -9.06 11.93 -4.34
N THR A 31 -8.18 10.93 -4.29
CA THR A 31 -7.63 10.43 -3.05
C THR A 31 -6.91 11.60 -2.42
N THR A 32 -7.15 11.81 -1.15
CA THR A 32 -6.59 12.94 -0.39
C THR A 32 -5.11 12.74 -0.09
N TYR A 33 -4.44 11.83 -0.81
CA TYR A 33 -3.00 11.66 -0.72
C TYR A 33 -2.30 12.91 -1.26
N ASN A 34 -1.32 13.37 -0.51
CA ASN A 34 -0.55 14.58 -0.81
C ASN A 34 0.89 14.28 -1.24
N GLY A 35 1.19 13.02 -1.56
CA GLY A 35 2.52 12.55 -1.94
C GLY A 35 3.53 12.45 -0.79
N LYS A 36 3.16 12.79 0.44
CA LYS A 36 4.07 12.73 1.59
C LYS A 36 4.13 11.34 2.21
N ALA A 37 2.97 10.70 2.35
CA ALA A 37 2.86 9.34 2.86
C ALA A 37 1.63 8.64 2.25
N TYR A 38 1.69 7.31 2.18
CA TYR A 38 0.63 6.44 1.69
C TYR A 38 0.21 5.54 2.85
N ILE A 39 -1.05 5.70 3.29
CA ILE A 39 -1.56 5.05 4.50
C ILE A 39 -2.55 3.97 4.10
N PHE A 40 -2.37 2.77 4.66
CA PHE A 40 -3.26 1.63 4.43
C PHE A 40 -3.27 0.68 5.62
N ILE A 41 -4.31 -0.16 5.71
CA ILE A 41 -4.43 -1.20 6.71
C ILE A 41 -4.20 -2.54 6.06
N GLU A 42 -3.38 -3.37 6.70
CA GLU A 42 -3.10 -4.74 6.33
C GLU A 42 -2.92 -5.58 7.59
N GLY A 43 -3.70 -6.69 7.71
CA GLY A 43 -3.60 -7.60 8.85
C GLY A 43 -3.75 -6.96 10.24
N GLY A 44 -4.56 -5.90 10.37
CA GLY A 44 -4.72 -5.17 11.64
C GLY A 44 -3.60 -4.18 11.96
N VAL A 45 -2.70 -3.92 11.01
CA VAL A 45 -1.65 -2.89 11.10
C VAL A 45 -1.97 -1.76 10.15
N GLU A 46 -2.02 -0.52 10.64
CA GLU A 46 -2.09 0.66 9.79
C GLU A 46 -0.68 1.14 9.49
N PHE A 47 -0.27 1.01 8.24
CA PHE A 47 1.03 1.47 7.74
C PHE A 47 0.94 2.89 7.20
N SER A 48 1.98 3.69 7.43
CA SER A 48 2.23 4.98 6.79
C SER A 48 3.57 4.91 6.06
N VAL A 49 3.55 4.70 4.75
CA VAL A 49 4.76 4.56 3.93
C VAL A 49 5.09 5.90 3.29
N PHE A 50 6.29 6.41 3.56
CA PHE A 50 6.79 7.67 3.04
C PHE A 50 7.35 7.50 1.62
N ALA A 51 7.42 8.60 0.87
CA ALA A 51 7.79 8.59 -0.54
C ALA A 51 9.19 8.00 -0.83
N ASP A 52 10.10 8.01 0.14
CA ASP A 52 11.46 7.45 0.07
C ASP A 52 11.54 5.96 0.46
N GLY A 53 10.43 5.35 0.85
CA GLY A 53 10.37 3.94 1.24
C GLY A 53 10.67 3.64 2.70
N GLN A 54 10.76 4.66 3.55
CA GLN A 54 10.65 4.49 5.00
C GLN A 54 9.18 4.37 5.41
N PHE A 55 8.91 3.85 6.60
CA PHE A 55 7.53 3.75 7.08
C PHE A 55 7.42 3.91 8.59
N ASP A 56 6.22 4.16 9.03
CA ASP A 56 5.74 4.10 10.40
C ASP A 56 4.48 3.24 10.46
N PHE A 57 4.06 2.83 11.64
CA PHE A 57 2.84 2.06 11.77
C PHE A 57 2.18 2.23 13.15
N VAL A 58 0.91 1.83 13.21
CA VAL A 58 0.14 1.59 14.43
C VAL A 58 -0.46 0.19 14.35
N TYR A 59 -0.31 -0.60 15.40
CA TYR A 59 -0.99 -1.88 15.51
C TYR A 59 -2.40 -1.66 16.09
N LEU A 60 -3.41 -2.00 15.32
CA LEU A 60 -4.82 -1.80 15.65
C LEU A 60 -5.47 -3.05 16.25
N GLY A 61 -4.77 -4.19 16.19
CA GLY A 61 -5.25 -5.50 16.62
C GLY A 61 -5.91 -6.31 15.49
N PRO A 62 -6.04 -7.65 15.67
CA PRO A 62 -6.40 -8.59 14.60
C PRO A 62 -7.82 -8.42 14.05
N GLN A 63 -8.71 -7.75 14.77
CA GLN A 63 -10.10 -7.53 14.37
C GLN A 63 -10.31 -6.33 13.45
N HIS A 64 -9.27 -5.56 13.16
CA HIS A 64 -9.38 -4.26 12.52
C HIS A 64 -8.93 -4.26 11.06
N ASN A 65 -9.43 -5.19 10.25
CA ASN A 65 -9.21 -5.19 8.80
C ASN A 65 -10.06 -4.16 8.04
N THR A 66 -10.89 -3.36 8.74
CA THR A 66 -11.77 -2.39 8.09
C THR A 66 -11.62 -1.00 8.68
N MET A 67 -11.47 -0.01 7.81
CA MET A 67 -11.42 1.42 8.13
C MET A 67 -12.66 1.98 8.85
N LEU A 68 -13.69 1.17 9.10
CA LEU A 68 -15.02 1.65 9.47
C LEU A 68 -15.30 1.73 10.98
N SER A 69 -14.39 1.33 11.86
CA SER A 69 -14.73 1.12 13.28
C SER A 69 -14.11 2.10 14.27
N PHE A 70 -13.39 3.13 13.82
CA PHE A 70 -12.63 3.95 14.76
C PHE A 70 -13.34 5.24 15.15
N ASN A 71 -14.36 5.12 16.00
CA ASN A 71 -14.89 6.22 16.80
C ASN A 71 -14.22 6.31 18.18
N THR A 72 -13.02 5.76 18.36
CA THR A 72 -12.32 5.81 19.64
C THR A 72 -11.40 7.02 19.68
N PRO A 73 -11.55 7.93 20.64
CA PRO A 73 -10.62 9.03 20.88
C PRO A 73 -9.37 8.56 21.64
N SER A 74 -8.90 7.33 21.37
CA SER A 74 -7.64 6.85 21.90
C SER A 74 -6.52 7.57 21.17
N VAL A 75 -5.59 8.12 21.90
CA VAL A 75 -4.36 8.70 21.36
C VAL A 75 -3.56 7.53 20.79
N PHE A 76 -3.69 7.29 19.49
CA PHE A 76 -2.84 6.33 18.80
C PHE A 76 -1.44 6.91 18.69
N VAL A 77 -0.51 6.28 19.37
CA VAL A 77 0.91 6.60 19.25
C VAL A 77 1.51 5.59 18.30
N SER A 78 2.16 6.08 17.25
CA SER A 78 2.84 5.23 16.28
C SER A 78 4.14 4.66 16.83
N PHE A 79 4.67 3.65 16.16
CA PHE A 79 5.93 3.02 16.54
C PHE A 79 7.09 4.03 16.58
N ASN A 80 7.25 4.83 15.54
CA ASN A 80 8.34 5.83 15.50
C ASN A 80 8.11 7.00 16.48
N ALA A 81 6.88 7.19 16.97
CA ALA A 81 6.59 8.13 18.05
C ALA A 81 6.88 7.57 19.44
N GLY A 82 7.38 6.34 19.53
CA GLY A 82 7.87 5.74 20.78
C GLY A 82 6.90 4.82 21.50
N HIS A 83 5.83 4.35 20.81
CA HIS A 83 4.99 3.32 21.40
C HIS A 83 5.71 1.98 21.43
N ASP A 84 5.59 1.26 22.54
CA ASP A 84 6.21 -0.04 22.71
C ASP A 84 5.37 -1.14 22.07
N TYR A 85 5.80 -1.60 20.89
CA TYR A 85 5.23 -2.72 20.16
C TYR A 85 6.15 -3.96 20.17
N GLN A 86 7.19 -4.02 20.99
CA GLN A 86 8.24 -5.05 20.95
C GLN A 86 7.70 -6.47 20.95
N ALA A 87 6.64 -6.74 21.72
CA ALA A 87 6.02 -8.08 21.77
C ALA A 87 5.45 -8.56 20.40
N TYR A 88 5.21 -7.65 19.48
CA TYR A 88 4.62 -7.93 18.16
C TYR A 88 5.64 -7.91 17.02
N LEU A 89 6.92 -7.54 17.30
CA LEU A 89 7.90 -7.25 16.28
C LEU A 89 9.00 -8.31 16.17
N GLN A 90 9.30 -8.68 14.94
CA GLN A 90 10.53 -9.38 14.61
C GLN A 90 11.46 -8.45 13.83
N TYR A 91 12.74 -8.50 14.15
CA TYR A 91 13.76 -7.68 13.50
C TYR A 91 14.75 -8.55 12.75
N ASP A 92 15.38 -7.98 11.74
CA ASP A 92 16.52 -8.56 11.07
C ASP A 92 17.86 -8.13 11.70
N ASP A 93 18.97 -8.68 11.17
CA ASP A 93 20.32 -8.37 11.66
C ASP A 93 20.74 -6.92 11.44
N TYR A 94 20.01 -6.17 10.59
CA TYR A 94 20.21 -4.74 10.37
C TYR A 94 19.27 -3.88 11.25
N GLY A 95 18.43 -4.49 12.08
CA GLY A 95 17.45 -3.79 12.91
C GLY A 95 16.18 -3.38 12.16
N ALA A 96 15.97 -3.84 10.93
CA ALA A 96 14.74 -3.59 10.20
C ALA A 96 13.62 -4.54 10.65
N ILE A 97 12.39 -4.03 10.72
CA ILE A 97 11.22 -4.81 11.11
C ILE A 97 10.89 -5.82 10.02
N LEU A 98 11.04 -7.10 10.30
CA LEU A 98 10.71 -8.19 9.38
C LEU A 98 9.23 -8.52 9.37
N GLN A 99 8.59 -8.37 10.51
CA GLN A 99 7.21 -8.80 10.72
C GLN A 99 6.59 -8.02 11.87
N ILE A 100 5.32 -7.70 11.73
CA ILE A 100 4.48 -7.09 12.76
C ILE A 100 3.33 -8.05 12.99
N GLU A 101 3.30 -8.76 14.12
CA GLU A 101 2.41 -9.90 14.37
C GLU A 101 2.50 -10.91 13.21
N ASP A 102 1.44 -11.11 12.43
CA ASP A 102 1.40 -12.00 11.28
C ASP A 102 1.65 -11.29 9.93
N VAL A 103 1.91 -9.99 9.95
CA VAL A 103 2.11 -9.19 8.73
C VAL A 103 3.59 -9.13 8.38
N PRO A 104 4.07 -9.84 7.35
CA PRO A 104 5.46 -9.79 6.93
C PRO A 104 5.77 -8.47 6.21
N VAL A 105 6.99 -7.95 6.44
CA VAL A 105 7.53 -6.76 5.78
C VAL A 105 8.77 -7.16 4.97
N TYR A 106 8.86 -6.70 3.73
CA TYR A 106 9.96 -7.00 2.82
C TYR A 106 10.64 -5.73 2.33
N TYR A 107 11.94 -5.84 2.06
CA TYR A 107 12.77 -4.72 1.66
C TYR A 107 13.55 -5.01 0.39
N ASP A 108 13.83 -3.98 -0.37
CA ASP A 108 14.76 -4.05 -1.47
C ASP A 108 16.22 -3.96 -1.00
N VAL A 109 17.14 -3.99 -1.96
CA VAL A 109 18.59 -3.92 -1.69
C VAL A 109 19.05 -2.62 -1.04
N TYR A 110 18.23 -1.59 -1.09
CA TYR A 110 18.50 -0.26 -0.51
C TYR A 110 17.86 -0.06 0.86
N GLY A 111 17.08 -1.04 1.35
CA GLY A 111 16.34 -0.94 2.62
C GLY A 111 14.98 -0.27 2.50
N ARG A 112 14.48 0.01 1.29
CA ARG A 112 13.13 0.53 1.09
C ARG A 112 12.12 -0.59 1.23
N ILE A 113 10.99 -0.33 1.88
CA ILE A 113 9.90 -1.29 1.96
C ILE A 113 9.32 -1.57 0.56
N ILE A 114 9.27 -2.84 0.16
CA ILE A 114 8.68 -3.27 -1.12
C ILE A 114 7.40 -4.07 -0.97
N GLN A 115 7.09 -4.51 0.25
CA GLN A 115 5.84 -5.21 0.53
C GLN A 115 5.53 -5.18 2.03
N ALA A 116 4.26 -5.04 2.38
CA ALA A 116 3.71 -5.25 3.71
C ALA A 116 2.45 -6.13 3.59
N GLY A 117 2.50 -7.35 4.14
CA GLY A 117 1.47 -8.36 3.92
C GLY A 117 1.26 -8.62 2.43
N GLU A 118 0.05 -8.40 1.92
CA GLU A 118 -0.30 -8.54 0.51
C GLU A 118 -0.11 -7.25 -0.32
N VAL A 119 0.26 -6.14 0.32
CA VAL A 119 0.41 -4.85 -0.36
C VAL A 119 1.82 -4.69 -0.89
N GLU A 120 1.99 -4.79 -2.20
CA GLU A 120 3.26 -4.53 -2.89
C GLU A 120 3.51 -3.03 -3.09
N ILE A 121 4.77 -2.63 -3.04
CA ILE A 121 5.23 -1.26 -3.23
C ILE A 121 6.32 -1.23 -4.30
N SER A 122 6.17 -0.35 -5.29
CA SER A 122 7.12 -0.22 -6.39
C SER A 122 7.69 1.19 -6.47
N TYR A 123 8.90 1.29 -7.01
CA TYR A 123 9.65 2.53 -7.11
C TYR A 123 10.10 2.81 -8.54
N ILE A 124 10.08 4.09 -8.93
CA ILE A 124 10.71 4.61 -10.13
C ILE A 124 11.57 5.81 -9.71
N ASN A 125 12.83 5.85 -10.15
CA ASN A 125 13.72 6.95 -9.81
C ASN A 125 13.80 7.27 -8.30
N ARG A 126 13.80 6.21 -7.46
CA ARG A 126 13.89 6.27 -5.99
C ARG A 126 12.65 6.80 -5.26
N VAL A 127 11.58 7.10 -5.97
CA VAL A 127 10.31 7.49 -5.36
C VAL A 127 9.25 6.44 -5.60
N ILE A 128 8.28 6.32 -4.70
CA ILE A 128 7.19 5.37 -4.82
C ILE A 128 6.38 5.69 -6.08
N SER A 129 6.19 4.69 -6.94
CA SER A 129 5.36 4.77 -8.14
C SER A 129 4.05 3.99 -8.03
N ARG A 130 4.00 3.00 -7.12
CA ARG A 130 2.81 2.19 -6.88
C ARG A 130 2.78 1.69 -5.44
N VAL A 131 1.58 1.67 -4.83
CA VAL A 131 1.31 1.02 -3.55
C VAL A 131 0.03 0.19 -3.73
N GLY A 132 0.14 -1.13 -3.70
CA GLY A 132 -0.96 -2.02 -4.05
C GLY A 132 -1.55 -1.70 -5.43
N GLY A 133 -2.84 -1.38 -5.50
CA GLY A 133 -3.50 -0.93 -6.73
C GLY A 133 -3.43 0.57 -6.99
N LEU A 134 -2.88 1.37 -6.07
CA LEU A 134 -2.75 2.82 -6.23
C LEU A 134 -1.52 3.14 -7.08
N GLN A 135 -1.70 3.82 -8.21
CA GLN A 135 -0.63 4.32 -9.06
C GLN A 135 -0.39 5.80 -8.79
N ILE A 136 0.89 6.19 -8.66
CA ILE A 136 1.32 7.53 -8.30
C ILE A 136 2.04 8.16 -9.49
N TYR A 137 1.68 9.40 -9.79
CA TYR A 137 2.22 10.16 -10.91
C TYR A 137 2.92 11.41 -10.41
N TYR A 138 4.04 11.72 -11.04
CA TYR A 138 4.87 12.86 -10.72
C TYR A 138 4.96 13.81 -11.94
N ASN A 139 5.07 15.09 -11.68
CA ASN A 139 5.27 16.08 -12.72
C ASN A 139 6.71 16.01 -13.27
N ARG A 140 6.99 16.81 -14.28
CA ARG A 140 8.33 16.88 -14.94
C ARG A 140 9.47 17.30 -13.98
N TYR A 141 9.13 17.85 -12.83
CA TYR A 141 10.10 18.30 -11.82
C TYR A 141 10.35 17.25 -10.74
N GLY A 142 9.60 16.13 -10.78
CA GLY A 142 9.68 15.08 -9.77
C GLY A 142 8.78 15.30 -8.54
N ASP A 143 7.94 16.33 -8.56
CA ASP A 143 6.98 16.56 -7.50
C ASP A 143 5.73 15.69 -7.71
N TYR A 144 5.07 15.31 -6.64
CA TYR A 144 3.79 14.61 -6.70
C TYR A 144 2.77 15.44 -7.50
N ASP A 145 2.09 14.78 -8.43
CA ASP A 145 1.06 15.40 -9.26
C ASP A 145 -0.34 14.88 -8.88
N TYR A 146 -0.58 13.58 -9.12
CA TYR A 146 -1.83 12.91 -8.76
C TYR A 146 -1.62 11.41 -8.57
N CYS A 147 -2.65 10.71 -8.12
CA CYS A 147 -2.69 9.25 -8.09
C CYS A 147 -4.03 8.72 -8.58
N VAL A 148 -4.03 7.44 -9.02
CA VAL A 148 -5.20 6.75 -9.57
C VAL A 148 -5.32 5.36 -8.93
N GLY A 149 -6.54 4.95 -8.64
CA GLY A 149 -6.83 3.65 -8.03
C GLY A 149 -6.92 3.72 -6.51
N PHE A 150 -6.74 2.58 -5.86
CA PHE A 150 -6.76 2.45 -4.40
C PHE A 150 -5.76 1.38 -3.98
N ILE A 151 -5.24 1.47 -2.76
CA ILE A 151 -4.15 0.59 -2.30
C ILE A 151 -4.63 -0.86 -2.19
N ASN A 152 -5.69 -1.10 -1.42
CA ASN A 152 -6.33 -2.40 -1.25
C ASN A 152 -7.85 -2.22 -1.03
N PRO A 153 -8.66 -3.28 -1.02
CA PRO A 153 -10.11 -3.16 -0.82
C PRO A 153 -10.52 -2.44 0.45
N TYR A 154 -9.72 -2.51 1.51
CA TYR A 154 -9.97 -1.84 2.79
C TYR A 154 -9.72 -0.34 2.71
N ASN A 155 -8.87 0.10 1.78
CA ASN A 155 -8.51 1.51 1.54
C ASN A 155 -9.17 2.10 0.29
N ARG A 156 -10.29 1.54 -0.16
CA ARG A 156 -10.99 2.01 -1.36
C ARG A 156 -11.39 3.49 -1.28
N PHE A 157 -11.70 3.95 -0.07
CA PHE A 157 -12.04 5.34 0.21
C PHE A 157 -11.10 5.86 1.30
N TYR A 158 -9.94 6.35 0.87
CA TYR A 158 -9.02 6.96 1.82
C TYR A 158 -9.62 8.22 2.43
N THR A 159 -9.68 8.25 3.76
CA THR A 159 -10.07 9.44 4.51
C THR A 159 -8.93 9.81 5.43
N TYR A 160 -8.42 11.04 5.27
CA TYR A 160 -7.42 11.57 6.19
C TYR A 160 -8.03 11.70 7.59
N ARG A 161 -7.29 11.24 8.57
CA ARG A 161 -7.68 11.27 9.98
C ARG A 161 -6.69 12.14 10.76
N PRO A 162 -7.11 12.79 11.87
CA PRO A 162 -6.24 13.70 12.61
C PRO A 162 -4.91 13.07 13.06
N TRP A 163 -4.93 11.78 13.44
CA TRP A 163 -3.72 11.07 13.87
C TRP A 163 -2.75 10.73 12.75
N HIS A 164 -3.15 10.78 11.48
CA HIS A 164 -2.24 10.55 10.35
C HIS A 164 -1.11 11.59 10.27
N SER A 165 -1.30 12.75 10.90
CA SER A 165 -0.22 13.74 11.06
C SER A 165 0.85 13.35 12.07
N ASN A 166 0.57 12.35 12.91
CA ASN A 166 1.47 11.91 13.97
C ASN A 166 2.45 10.83 13.54
N TYR A 167 2.30 10.29 12.30
CA TYR A 167 3.27 9.35 11.75
C TYR A 167 4.61 10.04 11.51
N LEU A 168 5.67 9.42 12.02
CA LEU A 168 7.02 9.95 11.98
C LEU A 168 7.93 9.06 11.13
N ARG A 169 8.94 9.65 10.51
CA ARG A 169 10.02 8.88 9.90
C ARG A 169 10.83 8.19 10.99
N PRO A 170 11.34 6.96 10.75
CA PRO A 170 12.17 6.28 11.72
C PRO A 170 13.39 7.15 12.06
N MET A 171 13.69 7.22 13.34
CA MET A 171 14.96 7.78 13.80
C MET A 171 16.07 6.77 13.48
N TYR A 172 17.23 7.25 13.14
CA TYR A 172 18.44 6.65 12.56
C TYR A 172 18.78 5.16 12.77
N THR A 173 18.08 4.42 13.60
CA THR A 173 18.45 3.06 13.97
C THR A 173 17.61 1.96 13.34
N ASN A 174 16.40 2.26 12.87
CA ASN A 174 15.49 1.24 12.37
C ASN A 174 15.14 1.50 10.91
N CYS A 175 15.62 0.61 10.04
CA CYS A 175 15.34 0.63 8.61
C CYS A 175 15.84 1.90 7.90
N ILE A 176 17.16 2.07 7.83
CA ILE A 176 17.77 3.17 7.07
C ILE A 176 17.72 2.84 5.58
N VAL A 177 17.12 3.74 4.81
CA VAL A 177 17.22 3.70 3.35
C VAL A 177 18.54 4.34 2.93
N TRP A 178 19.37 3.56 2.23
CA TRP A 178 20.69 4.00 1.75
C TRP A 178 20.73 4.14 0.23
N ASP A 179 21.61 5.00 -0.23
CA ASP A 179 21.89 5.15 -1.66
C ASP A 179 22.71 3.98 -2.23
N ILE A 180 23.42 3.27 -1.37
CA ILE A 180 24.25 2.11 -1.71
C ILE A 180 23.50 0.84 -1.35
N PRO A 181 23.44 -0.17 -2.24
CA PRO A 181 22.75 -1.42 -1.97
C PRO A 181 23.52 -2.25 -0.94
N TYR A 182 23.04 -2.29 0.29
CA TYR A 182 23.68 -3.01 1.39
C TYR A 182 23.03 -4.37 1.71
N ARG A 183 21.82 -4.64 1.17
CA ARG A 183 21.03 -5.86 1.42
C ARG A 183 21.06 -6.83 0.23
N ARG A 184 21.95 -6.67 -0.75
CA ARG A 184 21.94 -7.43 -2.01
C ARG A 184 21.97 -8.94 -1.85
N TYR A 185 22.68 -9.44 -0.85
CA TYR A 185 22.85 -10.87 -0.58
C TYR A 185 22.26 -11.30 0.76
N TYR A 186 21.50 -10.42 1.37
CA TYR A 186 20.90 -10.67 2.66
C TYR A 186 19.57 -11.40 2.50
N THR A 187 19.42 -12.53 3.19
CA THR A 187 18.16 -13.28 3.27
C THR A 187 17.77 -13.37 4.73
N PRO A 188 16.73 -12.66 5.16
CA PRO A 188 16.30 -12.69 6.55
C PRO A 188 15.67 -14.01 6.93
N ILE A 189 15.86 -14.44 8.18
CA ILE A 189 15.17 -15.57 8.78
C ILE A 189 13.91 -15.03 9.46
N ARG A 190 12.76 -15.63 9.14
CA ARG A 190 11.45 -15.29 9.74
C ARG A 190 10.94 -16.47 10.54
N TYR A 191 10.28 -16.17 11.64
CA TYR A 191 9.55 -17.14 12.44
C TYR A 191 8.06 -16.87 12.31
N SER A 192 7.22 -17.90 12.55
CA SER A 192 5.80 -17.66 12.72
C SER A 192 5.57 -16.75 13.95
N TYR A 193 4.46 -16.03 13.97
CA TYR A 193 4.16 -15.17 15.13
C TYR A 193 4.05 -16.00 16.43
N TYR A 194 3.50 -17.21 16.34
CA TYR A 194 3.43 -18.12 17.48
C TYR A 194 4.83 -18.50 18.02
N ASP A 195 5.78 -18.82 17.15
CA ASP A 195 7.14 -19.13 17.57
C ASP A 195 7.84 -17.90 18.14
N HIS A 196 7.63 -16.73 17.54
CA HIS A 196 8.16 -15.47 18.05
C HIS A 196 7.67 -15.20 19.48
N LEU A 197 6.38 -15.30 19.73
CA LEU A 197 5.80 -15.12 21.08
C LEU A 197 6.39 -16.11 22.08
N ARG A 198 6.59 -17.36 21.69
CA ARG A 198 7.19 -18.36 22.55
C ARG A 198 8.63 -18.00 22.95
N TYR A 199 9.42 -17.47 22.00
CA TYR A 199 10.76 -16.99 22.30
C TYR A 199 10.73 -15.74 23.18
N TYR A 200 9.89 -14.78 22.86
CA TYR A 200 9.74 -13.53 23.60
C TYR A 200 9.34 -13.79 25.05
N ASN A 201 8.33 -14.61 25.31
CA ASN A 201 7.85 -14.94 26.65
C ASN A 201 8.85 -15.77 27.47
N ASN A 202 9.77 -16.49 26.83
CA ASN A 202 10.83 -17.25 27.53
C ASN A 202 12.09 -16.43 27.79
N SER A 203 12.20 -15.23 27.24
CA SER A 203 13.34 -14.33 27.39
C SER A 203 13.08 -13.19 28.40
N VAL A 204 11.89 -13.09 28.93
CA VAL A 204 11.48 -12.20 30.02
C VAL A 204 11.33 -12.99 31.31
#